data_d0fa7b66cda3f2b6187cb1a62a1997a3
#
_entry.id   d0fa7b66cda3f2b6187cb1a62a1997a3
#
_cell.length_a   1.000
_cell.length_b   1.000
_cell.length_c   1.000
_cell.angle_alpha   90.00
_cell.angle_beta   90.00
_cell.angle_gamma   90.00
#
_symmetry.space_group_name_H-M   'P 1'
#
loop_
_entity.id
_entity.type
_entity.pdbx_description
1 polymer ?
#
loop_
_entity_poly.entity_id
_entity_poly.type
_entity_poly.pdbx_seq_one_letter_code
_entity_poly.pdbx_strand_id
1 'polypeptide(L)'
;MEIVSAICSDEGRRWSSTWIRQCLKDGNMRQVSRVLGRPHRLRGVVVRGLRRGRELGFPTANLEAATAGVVPPDGVYAGWLIRGCADGADLQRLPAAISIGTNPTFDDVPQRTVEAHVLGRADLNLYGEEVGVELVERLRPMLAFDGLDALLVQMRADIEDTARILGVPVPEPIRPEDVTAQ
;
A
#
# COMPACT_ATOMS: atom_id res chain seq x y z
N MET A 1 -33.53 -11.44 -24.78
CA MET A 1 -32.94 -10.83 -23.58
C MET A 1 -32.23 -11.95 -22.84
N GLU A 2 -30.90 -11.91 -22.79
CA GLU A 2 -30.14 -12.97 -22.12
C GLU A 2 -30.04 -12.61 -20.62
N ILE A 3 -30.46 -13.53 -19.75
CA ILE A 3 -30.42 -13.33 -18.30
C ILE A 3 -29.08 -13.91 -17.82
N VAL A 4 -28.15 -13.05 -17.44
CA VAL A 4 -26.87 -13.46 -16.84
C VAL A 4 -27.13 -13.85 -15.38
N SER A 5 -26.76 -15.09 -15.02
CA SER A 5 -26.87 -15.59 -13.64
C SER A 5 -25.95 -14.80 -12.70
N ALA A 6 -26.42 -14.56 -11.46
CA ALA A 6 -25.60 -13.92 -10.45
C ALA A 6 -24.41 -14.81 -10.06
N ILE A 7 -23.23 -14.24 -9.97
CA ILE A 7 -22.04 -14.92 -9.45
C ILE A 7 -22.12 -14.95 -7.92
N CYS A 8 -21.92 -16.13 -7.34
CA CYS A 8 -21.92 -16.35 -5.89
C CYS A 8 -20.55 -16.88 -5.42
N SER A 9 -20.24 -16.67 -4.14
CA SER A 9 -19.11 -17.33 -3.48
C SER A 9 -19.39 -18.83 -3.30
N ASP A 10 -18.36 -19.59 -2.92
CA ASP A 10 -18.47 -21.01 -2.58
C ASP A 10 -19.47 -21.27 -1.44
N GLU A 11 -19.71 -20.26 -0.58
CA GLU A 11 -20.68 -20.26 0.52
C GLU A 11 -22.08 -19.77 0.09
N GLY A 12 -22.34 -19.62 -1.21
CA GLY A 12 -23.61 -19.19 -1.76
C GLY A 12 -23.93 -17.69 -1.62
N ARG A 13 -22.99 -16.86 -1.15
CA ARG A 13 -23.20 -15.42 -1.02
C ARG A 13 -23.06 -14.74 -2.39
N ARG A 14 -24.08 -14.01 -2.82
CA ARG A 14 -24.06 -13.24 -4.07
C ARG A 14 -22.99 -12.15 -4.01
N TRP A 15 -22.15 -12.07 -5.06
CA TRP A 15 -21.21 -10.99 -5.25
C TRP A 15 -21.93 -9.68 -5.58
N SER A 16 -21.59 -8.61 -4.88
CA SER A 16 -22.23 -7.32 -5.06
C SER A 16 -21.28 -6.18 -4.67
N SER A 17 -21.51 -4.99 -5.23
CA SER A 17 -20.78 -3.78 -4.87
C SER A 17 -20.92 -3.43 -3.38
N THR A 18 -22.06 -3.74 -2.78
CA THR A 18 -22.27 -3.54 -1.33
C THR A 18 -21.33 -4.43 -0.51
N TRP A 19 -21.19 -5.70 -0.90
CA TRP A 19 -20.27 -6.61 -0.23
C TRP A 19 -18.81 -6.20 -0.40
N ILE A 20 -18.40 -5.77 -1.61
CA ILE A 20 -17.04 -5.24 -1.83
C ILE A 20 -16.76 -4.05 -0.91
N ARG A 21 -17.72 -3.09 -0.82
CA ARG A 21 -17.53 -1.94 0.09
C ARG A 21 -17.44 -2.34 1.55
N GLN A 22 -18.18 -3.37 1.97
CA GLN A 22 -18.04 -3.89 3.33
C GLN A 22 -16.67 -4.52 3.55
N CYS A 23 -16.21 -5.39 2.64
CA CYS A 23 -14.87 -5.99 2.72
C CYS A 23 -13.76 -4.92 2.73
N LEU A 24 -13.91 -3.83 1.96
CA LEU A 24 -12.98 -2.69 2.00
C LEU A 24 -12.99 -2.00 3.36
N LYS A 25 -14.16 -1.76 3.95
CA LYS A 25 -14.28 -1.17 5.30
C LYS A 25 -13.67 -2.04 6.39
N ASP A 26 -13.74 -3.36 6.23
CA ASP A 26 -13.18 -4.33 7.16
C ASP A 26 -11.67 -4.56 6.95
N GLY A 27 -11.09 -4.00 5.87
CA GLY A 27 -9.70 -4.22 5.49
C GLY A 27 -9.42 -5.62 4.94
N ASN A 28 -10.44 -6.38 4.54
CA ASN A 28 -10.30 -7.73 4.01
C ASN A 28 -9.94 -7.71 2.52
N MET A 29 -8.67 -7.39 2.22
CA MET A 29 -8.18 -7.24 0.85
C MET A 29 -8.19 -8.54 0.05
N ARG A 30 -7.99 -9.69 0.70
CA ARG A 30 -8.09 -10.99 0.03
C ARG A 30 -9.49 -11.22 -0.54
N GLN A 31 -10.53 -10.92 0.24
CA GLN A 31 -11.90 -11.08 -0.20
C GLN A 31 -12.27 -10.04 -1.28
N VAL A 32 -11.79 -8.80 -1.14
CA VAL A 32 -11.94 -7.76 -2.17
C VAL A 32 -11.35 -8.23 -3.50
N SER A 33 -10.12 -8.75 -3.49
CA SER A 33 -9.44 -9.25 -4.70
C SER A 33 -10.19 -10.41 -5.33
N ARG A 34 -10.72 -11.35 -4.53
CA ARG A 34 -11.51 -12.48 -5.01
C ARG A 34 -12.77 -12.01 -5.76
N VAL A 35 -13.49 -11.03 -5.20
CA VAL A 35 -14.73 -10.52 -5.81
C VAL A 35 -14.45 -9.63 -7.03
N LEU A 36 -13.38 -8.84 -7.01
CA LEU A 36 -12.99 -7.98 -8.13
C LEU A 36 -12.27 -8.73 -9.27
N GLY A 37 -11.77 -9.94 -9.01
CA GLY A 37 -10.88 -10.67 -9.92
C GLY A 37 -9.48 -10.04 -10.05
N ARG A 38 -9.15 -9.06 -9.23
CA ARG A 38 -7.86 -8.35 -9.20
C ARG A 38 -7.65 -7.67 -7.84
N PRO A 39 -6.40 -7.36 -7.45
CA PRO A 39 -6.14 -6.57 -6.26
C PRO A 39 -6.81 -5.20 -6.31
N HIS A 40 -7.21 -4.70 -5.16
CA HIS A 40 -7.69 -3.33 -5.02
C HIS A 40 -6.55 -2.36 -5.24
N ARG A 41 -6.75 -1.40 -6.15
CA ARG A 41 -5.72 -0.43 -6.54
C ARG A 41 -6.14 0.99 -6.18
N LEU A 42 -5.24 1.71 -5.53
CA LEU A 42 -5.29 3.16 -5.39
C LEU A 42 -4.34 3.79 -6.41
N ARG A 43 -4.60 5.00 -6.85
CA ARG A 43 -3.73 5.76 -7.76
C ARG A 43 -3.54 7.17 -7.22
N GLY A 44 -2.37 7.71 -7.39
CA GLY A 44 -2.06 9.09 -7.01
C GLY A 44 -0.69 9.51 -7.50
N VAL A 45 -0.45 10.79 -7.47
CA VAL A 45 0.86 11.37 -7.77
C VAL A 45 1.73 11.29 -6.53
N VAL A 46 2.99 10.93 -6.71
CA VAL A 46 3.96 10.88 -5.60
C VAL A 46 4.40 12.29 -5.24
N VAL A 47 4.15 12.68 -4.00
CA VAL A 47 4.49 13.97 -3.44
C VAL A 47 5.56 13.86 -2.35
N ARG A 48 6.16 14.98 -1.99
CA ARG A 48 7.12 15.03 -0.88
C ARG A 48 6.42 14.87 0.45
N GLY A 49 6.78 13.82 1.20
CA GLY A 49 6.37 13.60 2.58
C GLY A 49 7.38 14.17 3.59
N LEU A 50 7.19 13.82 4.87
CA LEU A 50 8.05 14.28 5.99
C LEU A 50 9.47 13.69 5.99
N ARG A 51 9.79 12.77 5.08
CA ARG A 51 11.12 12.13 4.86
C ARG A 51 11.71 11.38 6.06
N ARG A 52 10.99 11.22 7.18
CA ARG A 52 11.49 10.53 8.39
C ARG A 52 11.95 9.10 8.13
N GLY A 53 11.20 8.35 7.30
CA GLY A 53 11.57 6.98 6.94
C GLY A 53 12.90 6.88 6.18
N ARG A 54 13.24 7.88 5.37
CA ARG A 54 14.50 7.91 4.60
C ARG A 54 15.74 7.87 5.51
N GLU A 55 15.75 8.68 6.57
CA GLU A 55 16.86 8.75 7.53
C GLU A 55 17.05 7.44 8.30
N LEU A 56 16.03 6.61 8.32
CA LEU A 56 15.99 5.32 9.00
C LEU A 56 16.24 4.12 8.06
N GLY A 57 16.51 4.35 6.76
CA GLY A 57 16.66 3.28 5.77
C GLY A 57 15.35 2.71 5.22
N PHE A 58 14.23 3.41 5.43
CA PHE A 58 12.91 3.03 4.92
C PHE A 58 12.32 4.15 4.03
N PRO A 59 12.90 4.43 2.85
CA PRO A 59 12.35 5.44 1.95
C PRO A 59 10.94 5.06 1.51
N THR A 60 10.01 6.04 1.52
CA THR A 60 8.62 5.86 1.14
C THR A 60 8.21 6.79 0.01
N ALA A 61 7.40 6.28 -0.92
CA ALA A 61 6.63 7.08 -1.86
C ALA A 61 5.31 7.48 -1.19
N ASN A 62 5.10 8.79 -1.05
CA ASN A 62 3.89 9.34 -0.45
C ASN A 62 2.92 9.75 -1.57
N LEU A 63 1.72 9.16 -1.60
CA LEU A 63 0.70 9.55 -2.56
C LEU A 63 -0.04 10.79 -2.06
N GLU A 64 -0.37 11.69 -2.99
CA GLU A 64 -1.14 12.89 -2.67
C GLU A 64 -2.51 12.56 -2.06
N ALA A 65 -3.09 13.53 -1.34
CA ALA A 65 -4.39 13.37 -0.67
C ALA A 65 -5.56 13.10 -1.62
N ALA A 66 -5.45 13.53 -2.89
CA ALA A 66 -6.43 13.30 -3.95
C ALA A 66 -6.35 11.90 -4.57
N THR A 67 -5.79 10.92 -3.87
CA THR A 67 -5.66 9.54 -4.31
C THR A 67 -6.99 8.98 -4.81
N ALA A 68 -7.01 8.49 -6.05
CA ALA A 68 -8.18 7.86 -6.66
C ALA A 68 -8.40 6.44 -6.12
N GLY A 69 -9.63 6.12 -5.77
CA GLY A 69 -10.04 4.83 -5.23
C GLY A 69 -10.58 4.93 -3.81
N VAL A 70 -11.21 3.85 -3.34
CA VAL A 70 -11.70 3.77 -1.95
C VAL A 70 -10.55 3.40 -1.04
N VAL A 71 -10.11 4.34 -0.21
CA VAL A 71 -9.02 4.09 0.76
C VAL A 71 -9.54 3.20 1.90
N PRO A 72 -8.95 2.01 2.13
CA PRO A 72 -9.37 1.09 3.18
C PRO A 72 -8.95 1.59 4.57
N PRO A 73 -9.29 0.90 5.69
CA PRO A 73 -8.93 1.31 7.04
C PRO A 73 -7.44 1.54 7.26
N ASP A 74 -7.10 2.35 8.25
CA ASP A 74 -5.74 2.62 8.67
C ASP A 74 -5.02 1.33 9.06
N GLY A 75 -3.77 1.19 8.63
CA GLY A 75 -2.96 0.01 8.88
C GLY A 75 -1.80 -0.14 7.90
N VAL A 76 -1.09 -1.24 8.05
CA VAL A 76 -0.01 -1.64 7.15
C VAL A 76 -0.50 -2.80 6.29
N TYR A 77 -0.19 -2.76 5.01
CA TYR A 77 -0.64 -3.70 3.99
C TYR A 77 0.54 -4.25 3.20
N ALA A 78 0.52 -5.53 2.91
CA ALA A 78 1.35 -6.12 1.86
C ALA A 78 0.74 -5.80 0.49
N GLY A 79 1.58 -5.41 -0.47
CA GLY A 79 1.09 -5.06 -1.79
C GLY A 79 2.19 -4.74 -2.78
N TRP A 80 1.81 -4.04 -3.83
CA TRP A 80 2.69 -3.71 -4.95
C TRP A 80 2.59 -2.24 -5.28
N LEU A 81 3.72 -1.59 -5.54
CA LEU A 81 3.77 -0.31 -6.23
C LEU A 81 3.84 -0.57 -7.73
N ILE A 82 2.97 0.06 -8.51
CA ILE A 82 2.89 -0.04 -9.96
C ILE A 82 3.34 1.28 -10.58
N ARG A 83 4.42 1.24 -11.31
CA ARG A 83 4.98 2.37 -12.06
C ARG A 83 4.64 2.23 -13.55
N GLY A 84 4.54 3.34 -14.28
CA GLY A 84 4.24 3.35 -15.72
C GLY A 84 2.73 3.30 -16.03
N CYS A 85 1.87 3.64 -15.07
CA CYS A 85 0.41 3.57 -15.23
C CYS A 85 -0.15 4.61 -16.22
N ALA A 86 0.53 5.75 -16.42
CA ALA A 86 0.01 6.88 -17.20
C ALA A 86 0.32 6.79 -18.71
N ASP A 87 1.45 6.22 -19.10
CA ASP A 87 2.00 6.42 -20.45
C ASP A 87 1.95 5.18 -21.34
N GLY A 88 1.32 4.07 -20.92
CA GLY A 88 1.37 2.81 -21.66
C GLY A 88 2.77 2.22 -21.78
N ALA A 89 3.73 2.76 -21.00
CA ALA A 89 5.08 2.24 -20.84
C ALA A 89 5.06 0.87 -20.15
N ASP A 90 6.17 0.15 -20.20
CA ASP A 90 6.33 -1.13 -19.51
C ASP A 90 5.99 -1.00 -18.03
N LEU A 91 4.88 -1.62 -17.62
CA LEU A 91 4.42 -1.61 -16.25
C LEU A 91 5.42 -2.32 -15.34
N GLN A 92 6.03 -1.58 -14.44
CA GLN A 92 6.86 -2.14 -13.38
C GLN A 92 6.00 -2.40 -12.15
N ARG A 93 6.06 -3.63 -11.68
CA ARG A 93 5.36 -4.07 -10.47
C ARG A 93 6.38 -4.39 -9.38
N LEU A 94 6.46 -3.54 -8.38
CA LEU A 94 7.48 -3.57 -7.32
C LEU A 94 6.85 -3.97 -6.00
N PRO A 95 7.41 -4.97 -5.27
CA PRO A 95 6.86 -5.37 -3.96
C PRO A 95 7.00 -4.22 -2.97
N ALA A 96 5.95 -3.96 -2.20
CA ALA A 96 5.91 -2.84 -1.28
C ALA A 96 5.12 -3.13 -0.01
N ALA A 97 5.62 -2.64 1.13
CA ALA A 97 4.86 -2.47 2.35
C ALA A 97 4.16 -1.10 2.29
N ILE A 98 2.85 -1.08 2.46
CA ILE A 98 2.02 0.11 2.24
C ILE A 98 1.39 0.50 3.56
N SER A 99 1.70 1.71 4.04
CA SER A 99 1.11 2.31 5.23
C SER A 99 -0.05 3.21 4.82
N ILE A 100 -1.20 3.03 5.45
CA ILE A 100 -2.37 3.90 5.30
C ILE A 100 -2.71 4.42 6.70
N GLY A 101 -2.68 5.73 6.87
CA GLY A 101 -2.94 6.33 8.18
C GLY A 101 -3.18 7.82 8.13
N THR A 102 -3.64 8.37 9.28
CA THR A 102 -3.75 9.80 9.47
C THR A 102 -2.42 10.30 10.01
N ASN A 103 -1.74 11.17 9.26
CA ASN A 103 -0.65 11.95 9.82
C ASN A 103 -1.25 13.19 10.49
N PRO A 104 -0.91 13.48 11.75
CA PRO A 104 -1.23 14.77 12.35
C PRO A 104 -0.39 15.83 11.64
N THR A 105 -0.92 16.39 10.56
CA THR A 105 -0.42 17.63 9.97
C THR A 105 -0.92 18.81 10.79
N PHE A 106 -0.19 19.92 10.76
CA PHE A 106 -0.49 21.15 11.52
C PHE A 106 -1.83 21.83 11.17
N ASP A 107 -2.58 21.27 10.23
CA ASP A 107 -3.92 21.70 9.85
C ASP A 107 -4.95 20.83 10.57
N ASP A 108 -6.01 21.46 11.11
CA ASP A 108 -7.03 20.87 11.99
C ASP A 108 -7.86 19.69 11.41
N VAL A 109 -7.58 19.24 10.19
CA VAL A 109 -8.21 18.08 9.56
C VAL A 109 -7.17 17.01 9.30
N PRO A 110 -7.19 15.87 9.99
CA PRO A 110 -6.26 14.78 9.76
C PRO A 110 -6.53 14.16 8.39
N GLN A 111 -5.66 14.45 7.42
CA GLN A 111 -5.70 13.80 6.11
C GLN A 111 -5.07 12.41 6.20
N ARG A 112 -5.77 11.43 5.64
CA ARG A 112 -5.22 10.08 5.50
C ARG A 112 -4.20 10.08 4.38
N THR A 113 -3.00 9.58 4.67
CA THR A 113 -1.92 9.41 3.70
C THR A 113 -1.77 7.95 3.30
N VAL A 114 -1.29 7.73 2.09
CA VAL A 114 -0.90 6.42 1.57
C VAL A 114 0.58 6.49 1.26
N GLU A 115 1.37 5.71 1.98
CA GLU A 115 2.83 5.66 1.86
C GLU A 115 3.26 4.25 1.46
N ALA A 116 4.07 4.13 0.40
CA ALA A 116 4.57 2.84 -0.07
C ALA A 116 6.09 2.78 0.09
N HIS A 117 6.58 1.83 0.89
CA HIS A 117 7.99 1.46 0.97
C HIS A 117 8.24 0.30 0.01
N VAL A 118 8.97 0.54 -1.06
CA VAL A 118 9.35 -0.51 -2.03
C VAL A 118 10.48 -1.35 -1.45
N LEU A 119 10.26 -2.65 -1.35
CA LEU A 119 11.19 -3.59 -0.74
C LEU A 119 12.54 -3.61 -1.47
N GLY A 120 13.63 -3.41 -0.71
CA GLY A 120 14.99 -3.50 -1.23
C GLY A 120 15.40 -2.41 -2.23
N ARG A 121 14.63 -1.33 -2.39
CA ARG A 121 14.92 -0.26 -3.35
C ARG A 121 15.13 1.07 -2.64
N ALA A 122 16.35 1.60 -2.73
CA ALA A 122 16.75 2.90 -2.20
C ALA A 122 16.94 3.97 -3.30
N ASP A 123 16.94 3.51 -4.54
CA ASP A 123 17.36 4.26 -5.73
C ASP A 123 16.17 4.88 -6.52
N LEU A 124 14.94 4.65 -6.08
CA LEU A 124 13.76 5.10 -6.81
C LEU A 124 13.51 6.59 -6.61
N ASN A 125 13.51 7.33 -7.72
CA ASN A 125 12.95 8.69 -7.77
C ASN A 125 11.57 8.63 -8.43
N LEU A 126 10.53 8.83 -7.63
CA LEU A 126 9.13 8.73 -8.07
C LEU A 126 8.38 10.07 -7.96
N TYR A 127 9.03 11.15 -7.52
CA TYR A 127 8.37 12.45 -7.33
C TYR A 127 7.74 12.98 -8.62
N GLY A 128 6.47 13.36 -8.53
CA GLY A 128 5.68 13.85 -9.64
C GLY A 128 5.17 12.75 -10.59
N GLU A 129 5.56 11.49 -10.37
CA GLU A 129 5.03 10.37 -11.16
C GLU A 129 3.66 9.95 -10.62
N GLU A 130 2.73 9.62 -11.54
CA GLU A 130 1.51 8.92 -11.19
C GLU A 130 1.82 7.44 -11.01
N VAL A 131 1.53 6.91 -9.83
CA VAL A 131 1.72 5.50 -9.49
C VAL A 131 0.42 4.86 -9.02
N GLY A 132 0.37 3.53 -9.12
CA GLY A 132 -0.65 2.73 -8.48
C GLY A 132 -0.09 2.00 -7.27
N VAL A 133 -0.89 1.80 -6.23
CA VAL A 133 -0.61 0.83 -5.16
C VAL A 133 -1.69 -0.22 -5.12
N GLU A 134 -1.30 -1.48 -5.25
CA GLU A 134 -2.18 -2.65 -5.15
C GLU A 134 -2.09 -3.24 -3.76
N LEU A 135 -3.24 -3.36 -3.09
CA LEU A 135 -3.34 -3.92 -1.74
C LEU A 135 -3.72 -5.39 -1.84
N VAL A 136 -2.86 -6.26 -1.31
CA VAL A 136 -3.04 -7.72 -1.33
C VAL A 136 -3.61 -8.22 -0.01
N GLU A 137 -3.02 -7.81 1.11
CA GLU A 137 -3.43 -8.22 2.45
C GLU A 137 -3.12 -7.15 3.48
N ARG A 138 -3.97 -7.01 4.51
CA ARG A 138 -3.71 -6.16 5.66
C ARG A 138 -2.89 -6.93 6.67
N LEU A 139 -1.67 -6.46 6.98
CA LEU A 139 -0.77 -7.08 7.94
C LEU A 139 -1.24 -6.80 9.37
N ARG A 140 -1.53 -5.53 9.65
CA ARG A 140 -1.90 -5.07 11.00
C ARG A 140 -2.60 -3.71 10.99
N PRO A 141 -3.27 -3.32 12.08
CA PRO A 141 -3.70 -1.93 12.27
C PRO A 141 -2.48 -1.00 12.51
N MET A 142 -2.71 0.31 12.53
CA MET A 142 -1.71 1.26 13.00
C MET A 142 -1.46 1.04 14.50
N LEU A 143 -0.18 1.13 14.88
CA LEU A 143 0.28 0.97 16.27
C LEU A 143 1.05 2.19 16.69
N ALA A 144 0.93 2.56 17.96
CA ALA A 144 1.84 3.49 18.62
C ALA A 144 3.04 2.70 19.19
N PHE A 145 4.23 3.28 19.15
CA PHE A 145 5.45 2.64 19.61
C PHE A 145 6.11 3.48 20.71
N ASP A 146 6.62 2.80 21.73
CA ASP A 146 7.38 3.41 22.82
C ASP A 146 8.85 3.59 22.40
N GLY A 147 9.09 4.41 21.36
CA GLY A 147 10.41 4.75 20.88
C GLY A 147 10.79 4.20 19.51
N LEU A 148 11.96 4.64 19.05
CA LEU A 148 12.43 4.37 17.69
C LEU A 148 12.78 2.89 17.47
N ASP A 149 13.42 2.24 18.44
CA ASP A 149 13.87 0.86 18.31
C ASP A 149 12.69 -0.10 18.10
N ALA A 150 11.62 0.06 18.88
CA ALA A 150 10.40 -0.74 18.74
C ALA A 150 9.75 -0.53 17.37
N LEU A 151 9.72 0.72 16.87
CA LEU A 151 9.25 1.04 15.52
C LEU A 151 10.08 0.33 14.45
N LEU A 152 11.41 0.38 14.53
CA LEU A 152 12.31 -0.23 13.54
C LEU A 152 12.19 -1.76 13.52
N VAL A 153 12.05 -2.39 14.69
CA VAL A 153 11.80 -3.84 14.78
C VAL A 153 10.50 -4.20 14.07
N GLN A 154 9.42 -3.46 14.32
CA GLN A 154 8.13 -3.71 13.67
C GLN A 154 8.18 -3.47 12.16
N MET A 155 8.87 -2.40 11.69
CA MET A 155 9.01 -2.13 10.26
C MET A 155 9.75 -3.26 9.52
N ARG A 156 10.76 -3.87 10.14
CA ARG A 156 11.45 -5.04 9.59
C ARG A 156 10.53 -6.25 9.51
N ALA A 157 9.77 -6.52 10.56
CA ALA A 157 8.77 -7.58 10.56
C ALA A 157 7.70 -7.38 9.46
N ASP A 158 7.25 -6.14 9.26
CA ASP A 158 6.30 -5.82 8.18
C ASP A 158 6.89 -6.09 6.78
N ILE A 159 8.20 -5.85 6.56
CA ILE A 159 8.90 -6.19 5.30
C ILE A 159 8.97 -7.70 5.10
N GLU A 160 9.35 -8.46 6.14
CA GLU A 160 9.42 -9.92 6.09
C GLU A 160 8.05 -10.53 5.80
N ASP A 161 7.00 -10.07 6.49
CA ASP A 161 5.63 -10.50 6.25
C ASP A 161 5.14 -10.13 4.85
N THR A 162 5.46 -8.92 4.37
CA THR A 162 5.15 -8.49 3.01
C THR A 162 5.81 -9.42 1.98
N ALA A 163 7.11 -9.68 2.12
CA ALA A 163 7.85 -10.57 1.23
C ALA A 163 7.25 -11.98 1.21
N ARG A 164 6.94 -12.53 2.37
CA ARG A 164 6.31 -13.86 2.53
C ARG A 164 4.94 -13.91 1.85
N ILE A 165 4.08 -12.90 2.04
CA ILE A 165 2.74 -12.86 1.46
C ILE A 165 2.79 -12.73 -0.05
N LEU A 166 3.74 -11.93 -0.57
CA LEU A 166 3.89 -11.70 -2.00
C LEU A 166 4.68 -12.80 -2.71
N GLY A 167 5.30 -13.73 -1.96
CA GLY A 167 6.12 -14.80 -2.52
C GLY A 167 7.43 -14.31 -3.14
N VAL A 168 8.02 -13.23 -2.60
CA VAL A 168 9.29 -12.65 -3.06
C VAL A 168 10.37 -12.84 -2.00
N PRO A 169 11.66 -12.80 -2.39
CA PRO A 169 12.75 -12.83 -1.41
C PRO A 169 12.68 -11.66 -0.43
N VAL A 170 13.04 -11.90 0.85
CA VAL A 170 13.25 -10.83 1.82
C VAL A 170 14.49 -10.06 1.40
N PRO A 171 14.41 -8.73 1.21
CA PRO A 171 15.55 -7.95 0.78
C PRO A 171 16.55 -7.74 1.91
N GLU A 172 17.81 -7.47 1.54
CA GLU A 172 18.79 -6.95 2.49
C GLU A 172 18.34 -5.59 3.04
N PRO A 173 18.63 -5.30 4.30
CA PRO A 173 18.33 -3.99 4.89
C PRO A 173 19.00 -2.86 4.12
N ILE A 174 18.23 -1.82 3.79
CA ILE A 174 18.76 -0.61 3.16
C ILE A 174 19.51 0.19 4.23
N ARG A 175 20.77 0.58 3.95
CA ARG A 175 21.50 1.50 4.82
C ARG A 175 21.06 2.93 4.51
N PRO A 176 20.95 3.81 5.52
CA PRO A 176 20.58 5.21 5.30
C PRO A 176 21.47 5.94 4.27
N GLU A 177 22.76 5.58 4.22
CA GLU A 177 23.73 6.13 3.25
C GLU A 177 23.47 5.72 1.80
N ASP A 178 22.81 4.58 1.58
CA ASP A 178 22.50 4.08 0.24
C ASP A 178 21.22 4.73 -0.34
N VAL A 179 20.48 5.48 0.48
CA VAL A 179 19.26 6.17 0.03
C VAL A 179 19.66 7.41 -0.77
N THR A 180 19.47 7.33 -2.10
CA THR A 180 19.85 8.42 -3.02
C THR A 180 19.26 9.76 -2.57
N ALA A 181 20.15 10.77 -2.43
CA ALA A 181 19.74 12.13 -2.13
C ALA A 181 18.93 12.68 -3.33
N GLN A 182 17.67 13.03 -3.09
CA GLN A 182 16.75 13.59 -4.09
C GLN A 182 16.30 14.97 -3.66
#